data_f0fe276b20ef6f92b78101c7f8c7db9d
#
_entry.id   f0fe276b20ef6f92b78101c7f8c7db9d
#
_cell.length_a   1.000
_cell.length_b   1.000
_cell.length_c   1.000
_cell.angle_alpha   90.00
_cell.angle_beta   90.00
_cell.angle_gamma   90.00
#
_symmetry.space_group_name_H-M   'P 1'
#
loop_
_entity.id
_entity.type
_entity.pdbx_description
1 polymer ?
#
loop_
_entity_poly.entity_id
_entity_poly.type
_entity_poly.pdbx_seq_one_letter_code
_entity_poly.pdbx_strand_id
1 'polypeptide(L)'
;MQGPRPLAAYTRKEFAWKTVEFYLESTGIPVNFGITISLGFIVGLAITGQTFYLFTMENLRQFGSLKAMGVDNWRIVGMILLQGLVAGAIGYGIGIGLTAVFFEATSGVPALTGLGMFPGLLLGIAGTILAIVVLSSLLSIRKVLFLEPAMVFR
;
A
#
# COMPACT_ATOMS: atom_id res chain seq x y z
N MET A 1 37.32 -27.14 27.84
CA MET A 1 36.33 -27.66 28.79
C MET A 1 35.16 -26.65 28.82
N GLN A 2 34.08 -26.92 28.08
CA GLN A 2 32.87 -26.08 28.12
C GLN A 2 32.04 -26.57 29.28
N GLY A 3 31.86 -25.72 30.30
CA GLY A 3 30.98 -25.98 31.45
C GLY A 3 29.53 -26.24 31.01
N PRO A 4 28.72 -26.91 31.85
CA PRO A 4 27.32 -27.21 31.52
C PRO A 4 26.58 -25.93 31.26
N ARG A 5 26.03 -25.80 30.03
CA ARG A 5 25.15 -24.69 29.69
C ARG A 5 23.90 -24.78 30.57
N PRO A 6 23.52 -23.72 31.27
CA PRO A 6 22.31 -23.76 32.09
C PRO A 6 21.11 -24.10 31.20
N LEU A 7 20.37 -25.12 31.57
CA LEU A 7 19.11 -25.49 30.96
C LEU A 7 18.11 -24.36 31.29
N ALA A 8 17.90 -23.47 30.36
CA ALA A 8 16.91 -22.40 30.50
C ALA A 8 15.54 -22.95 30.11
N ALA A 9 14.65 -23.07 31.07
CA ALA A 9 13.25 -23.41 30.80
C ALA A 9 12.54 -22.14 30.34
N TYR A 10 12.12 -22.11 29.09
CA TYR A 10 11.35 -21.03 28.52
C TYR A 10 9.86 -21.36 28.49
N THR A 11 9.01 -20.37 28.79
CA THR A 11 7.58 -20.51 28.54
C THR A 11 7.34 -20.58 27.01
N ARG A 12 6.20 -21.17 26.60
CA ARG A 12 5.85 -21.31 25.17
C ARG A 12 5.93 -19.98 24.42
N LYS A 13 5.55 -18.87 25.05
CA LYS A 13 5.62 -17.53 24.47
C LYS A 13 7.06 -17.02 24.35
N GLU A 14 7.87 -17.19 25.37
CA GLU A 14 9.28 -16.78 25.34
C GLU A 14 10.09 -17.56 24.31
N PHE A 15 9.82 -18.86 24.19
CA PHE A 15 10.46 -19.68 23.17
C PHE A 15 10.08 -19.23 21.77
N ALA A 16 8.80 -18.95 21.52
CA ALA A 16 8.32 -18.43 20.24
C ALA A 16 8.98 -17.08 19.90
N TRP A 17 9.07 -16.16 20.85
CA TRP A 17 9.72 -14.87 20.64
C TRP A 17 11.24 -15.02 20.38
N LYS A 18 11.92 -15.87 21.14
CA LYS A 18 13.35 -16.15 20.93
C LYS A 18 13.63 -16.79 19.57
N THR A 19 12.73 -17.64 19.11
CA THR A 19 12.82 -18.23 17.76
C THR A 19 12.68 -17.15 16.70
N VAL A 20 11.71 -16.25 16.83
CA VAL A 20 11.51 -15.12 15.91
C VAL A 20 12.73 -14.20 15.91
N GLU A 21 13.25 -13.83 17.09
CA GLU A 21 14.45 -13.00 17.26
C GLU A 21 15.67 -13.63 16.59
N PHE A 22 15.87 -14.93 16.81
CA PHE A 22 16.95 -15.68 16.15
C PHE A 22 16.85 -15.65 14.62
N TYR A 23 15.61 -15.82 14.08
CA TYR A 23 15.40 -15.73 12.63
C TYR A 23 15.59 -14.31 12.10
N LEU A 24 15.20 -13.30 12.87
CA LEU A 24 15.41 -11.89 12.52
C LEU A 24 16.88 -11.51 12.45
N GLU A 25 17.70 -12.01 13.38
CA GLU A 25 19.12 -11.68 13.48
C GLU A 25 20.03 -12.57 12.64
N SER A 26 19.69 -13.86 12.51
CA SER A 26 20.57 -14.86 11.90
C SER A 26 20.27 -15.14 10.43
N THR A 27 19.07 -14.82 9.96
CA THR A 27 18.68 -15.04 8.57
C THR A 27 18.36 -13.70 7.91
N GLY A 28 19.00 -13.35 6.79
CA GLY A 28 18.66 -12.16 6.03
C GLY A 28 17.24 -12.14 5.41
N ILE A 29 16.41 -13.16 5.73
CA ILE A 29 15.05 -13.31 5.20
C ILE A 29 14.15 -12.11 5.55
N PRO A 30 14.04 -11.67 6.82
CA PRO A 30 13.17 -10.54 7.15
C PRO A 30 13.64 -9.22 6.54
N VAL A 31 14.95 -9.03 6.44
CA VAL A 31 15.54 -7.85 5.77
C VAL A 31 15.19 -7.84 4.29
N ASN A 32 15.28 -8.98 3.63
CA ASN A 32 14.96 -9.12 2.20
C ASN A 32 13.47 -8.86 1.93
N PHE A 33 12.58 -9.38 2.78
CA PHE A 33 11.15 -9.08 2.71
C PHE A 33 10.86 -7.59 3.00
N GLY A 34 11.53 -7.01 3.98
CA GLY A 34 11.42 -5.58 4.30
C GLY A 34 11.82 -4.69 3.14
N ILE A 35 12.92 -5.00 2.46
CA ILE A 35 13.37 -4.29 1.25
C ILE A 35 12.33 -4.44 0.14
N THR A 36 11.83 -5.65 -0.12
CA THR A 36 10.85 -5.92 -1.18
C THR A 36 9.55 -5.15 -0.93
N ILE A 37 9.04 -5.15 0.30
CA ILE A 37 7.83 -4.39 0.68
C ILE A 37 8.06 -2.89 0.51
N SER A 38 9.21 -2.38 0.93
CA SER A 38 9.56 -0.96 0.80
C SER A 38 9.67 -0.54 -0.66
N LEU A 39 10.32 -1.34 -1.49
CA LEU A 39 10.39 -1.11 -2.94
C LEU A 39 9.01 -1.13 -3.58
N GLY A 40 8.18 -2.12 -3.24
CA GLY A 40 6.80 -2.21 -3.73
C GLY A 40 5.97 -0.98 -3.35
N PHE A 41 6.13 -0.48 -2.12
CA PHE A 41 5.47 0.75 -1.66
C PHE A 41 5.94 1.98 -2.44
N ILE A 42 7.24 2.15 -2.63
CA ILE A 42 7.82 3.30 -3.36
C ILE A 42 7.35 3.28 -4.82
N VAL A 43 7.44 2.12 -5.48
CA VAL A 43 7.00 1.95 -6.87
C VAL A 43 5.49 2.19 -7.00
N GLY A 44 4.70 1.61 -6.08
CA GLY A 44 3.25 1.82 -6.04
C GLY A 44 2.89 3.31 -5.88
N LEU A 45 3.56 4.02 -4.97
CA LEU A 45 3.36 5.45 -4.77
C LEU A 45 3.76 6.27 -6.01
N ALA A 46 4.89 5.94 -6.64
CA ALA A 46 5.38 6.64 -7.83
C ALA A 46 4.42 6.47 -9.02
N ILE A 47 4.00 5.22 -9.31
CA ILE A 47 3.09 4.92 -10.44
C ILE A 47 1.72 5.55 -10.19
N THR A 48 1.16 5.37 -8.98
CA THR A 48 -0.14 5.96 -8.63
C THR A 48 -0.07 7.48 -8.70
N GLY A 49 0.97 8.09 -8.15
CA GLY A 49 1.19 9.53 -8.20
C GLY A 49 1.28 10.06 -9.64
N GLN A 50 2.02 9.39 -10.50
CA GLN A 50 2.13 9.72 -11.92
C GLN A 50 0.79 9.58 -12.65
N THR A 51 0.05 8.52 -12.39
CA THR A 51 -1.27 8.27 -12.98
C THR A 51 -2.27 9.37 -12.59
N PHE A 52 -2.34 9.71 -11.30
CA PHE A 52 -3.19 10.82 -10.84
C PHE A 52 -2.77 12.17 -11.41
N TYR A 53 -1.46 12.39 -11.56
CA TYR A 53 -0.94 13.59 -12.17
C TYR A 53 -1.40 13.70 -13.64
N LEU A 54 -1.20 12.66 -14.44
CA LEU A 54 -1.62 12.62 -15.84
C LEU A 54 -3.13 12.80 -15.96
N PHE A 55 -3.91 12.04 -15.19
CA PHE A 55 -5.37 12.19 -15.16
C PHE A 55 -5.80 13.62 -14.87
N THR A 56 -5.17 14.26 -13.89
CA THR A 56 -5.45 15.65 -13.54
C THR A 56 -5.12 16.59 -14.68
N MET A 57 -3.98 16.40 -15.36
CA MET A 57 -3.55 17.24 -16.49
C MET A 57 -4.47 17.08 -17.70
N GLU A 58 -4.88 15.85 -18.03
CA GLU A 58 -5.81 15.59 -19.14
C GLU A 58 -7.21 16.18 -18.90
N ASN A 59 -7.66 16.21 -17.65
CA ASN A 59 -8.98 16.72 -17.28
C ASN A 59 -8.96 18.18 -16.78
N LEU A 60 -7.84 18.89 -16.90
CA LEU A 60 -7.67 20.25 -16.40
C LEU A 60 -8.70 21.23 -16.96
N ARG A 61 -9.03 21.11 -18.26
CA ARG A 61 -10.03 21.95 -18.92
C ARG A 61 -11.43 21.71 -18.36
N GLN A 62 -11.76 20.46 -18.02
CA GLN A 62 -13.04 20.10 -17.39
C GLN A 62 -13.11 20.65 -15.96
N PHE A 63 -12.05 20.51 -15.18
CA PHE A 63 -12.00 21.06 -13.82
C PHE A 63 -12.04 22.58 -13.83
N GLY A 64 -11.39 23.23 -14.83
CA GLY A 64 -11.45 24.67 -15.02
C GLY A 64 -12.85 25.17 -15.34
N SER A 65 -13.60 24.49 -16.20
CA SER A 65 -15.00 24.83 -16.52
C SER A 65 -15.94 24.64 -15.33
N LEU A 66 -15.74 23.56 -14.54
CA LEU A 66 -16.50 23.34 -13.30
C LEU A 66 -16.24 24.46 -12.28
N LYS A 67 -14.98 24.90 -12.15
CA LYS A 67 -14.58 26.01 -11.28
C LYS A 67 -15.17 27.34 -11.74
N ALA A 68 -15.23 27.58 -13.06
CA ALA A 68 -15.86 28.76 -13.63
C ALA A 68 -17.39 28.79 -13.39
N MET A 69 -18.04 27.63 -13.27
CA MET A 69 -19.46 27.47 -12.91
C MET A 69 -19.70 27.59 -11.38
N GLY A 70 -18.65 27.87 -10.58
CA GLY A 70 -18.79 28.07 -9.14
C GLY A 70 -18.68 26.79 -8.30
N VAL A 71 -18.18 25.69 -8.87
CA VAL A 71 -17.93 24.47 -8.09
C VAL A 71 -16.76 24.67 -7.15
N ASP A 72 -16.96 24.41 -5.87
CA ASP A 72 -15.95 24.56 -4.84
C ASP A 72 -14.79 23.56 -5.02
N ASN A 73 -13.58 23.99 -4.69
CA ASN A 73 -12.37 23.20 -4.78
C ASN A 73 -12.48 21.87 -4.02
N TRP A 74 -13.13 21.86 -2.87
CA TRP A 74 -13.34 20.64 -2.08
C TRP A 74 -14.18 19.57 -2.79
N ARG A 75 -15.11 19.97 -3.64
CA ARG A 75 -15.90 19.04 -4.45
C ARG A 75 -15.03 18.39 -5.53
N ILE A 76 -14.15 19.15 -6.18
CA ILE A 76 -13.20 18.62 -7.17
C ILE A 76 -12.23 17.64 -6.50
N VAL A 77 -11.69 18.01 -5.33
CA VAL A 77 -10.84 17.13 -4.51
C VAL A 77 -11.57 15.84 -4.16
N GLY A 78 -12.82 15.93 -3.72
CA GLY A 78 -13.65 14.78 -3.38
C GLY A 78 -13.89 13.84 -4.56
N MET A 79 -14.11 14.37 -5.77
CA MET A 79 -14.26 13.57 -6.99
C MET A 79 -12.99 12.77 -7.31
N ILE A 80 -11.82 13.42 -7.28
CA ILE A 80 -10.53 12.78 -7.55
C ILE A 80 -10.25 11.70 -6.50
N LEU A 81 -10.48 12.02 -5.23
CA LEU A 81 -10.26 11.08 -4.13
C LEU A 81 -11.19 9.86 -4.23
N LEU A 82 -12.46 10.08 -4.54
CA LEU A 82 -13.43 9.00 -4.72
C LEU A 82 -13.05 8.06 -5.85
N GLN A 83 -12.61 8.59 -6.99
CA GLN A 83 -12.12 7.79 -8.10
C GLN A 83 -10.90 6.95 -7.70
N GLY A 84 -9.97 7.56 -6.97
CA GLY A 84 -8.80 6.85 -6.43
C GLY A 84 -9.17 5.74 -5.46
N LEU A 85 -10.14 5.99 -4.58
CA LEU A 85 -10.63 4.97 -3.65
C LEU A 85 -11.30 3.80 -4.36
N VAL A 86 -12.12 4.07 -5.37
CA VAL A 86 -12.75 3.01 -6.19
C VAL A 86 -11.70 2.18 -6.92
N ALA A 87 -10.74 2.83 -7.58
CA ALA A 87 -9.64 2.14 -8.25
C ALA A 87 -8.79 1.32 -7.27
N GLY A 88 -8.47 1.90 -6.10
CA GLY A 88 -7.75 1.22 -5.03
C GLY A 88 -8.51 0.02 -4.47
N ALA A 89 -9.81 0.12 -4.28
CA ALA A 89 -10.66 -0.98 -3.81
C ALA A 89 -10.72 -2.14 -4.82
N ILE A 90 -10.84 -1.83 -6.11
CA ILE A 90 -10.80 -2.84 -7.18
C ILE A 90 -9.44 -3.53 -7.22
N GLY A 91 -8.34 -2.74 -7.20
CA GLY A 91 -6.99 -3.28 -7.20
C GLY A 91 -6.70 -4.15 -5.96
N TYR A 92 -7.17 -3.73 -4.80
CA TYR A 92 -7.10 -4.49 -3.56
C TYR A 92 -7.85 -5.82 -3.66
N GLY A 93 -9.08 -5.80 -4.18
CA GLY A 93 -9.88 -7.01 -4.39
C GLY A 93 -9.22 -8.02 -5.33
N ILE A 94 -8.69 -7.52 -6.46
CA ILE A 94 -7.93 -8.35 -7.40
C ILE A 94 -6.67 -8.93 -6.75
N GLY A 95 -5.92 -8.10 -6.02
CA GLY A 95 -4.70 -8.52 -5.33
C GLY A 95 -4.95 -9.62 -4.30
N ILE A 96 -5.98 -9.47 -3.46
CA ILE A 96 -6.39 -10.51 -2.50
C ILE A 96 -6.85 -11.76 -3.22
N GLY A 97 -7.66 -11.63 -4.27
CA GLY A 97 -8.15 -12.77 -5.04
C GLY A 97 -7.01 -13.60 -5.63
N LEU A 98 -6.03 -12.94 -6.27
CA LEU A 98 -4.84 -13.62 -6.80
C LEU A 98 -4.01 -14.28 -5.70
N THR A 99 -3.85 -13.60 -4.56
CA THR A 99 -3.14 -14.16 -3.41
C THR A 99 -3.85 -15.38 -2.84
N ALA A 100 -5.18 -15.36 -2.76
CA ALA A 100 -5.98 -16.50 -2.32
C ALA A 100 -5.82 -17.71 -3.25
N VAL A 101 -5.88 -17.47 -4.55
CA VAL A 101 -5.65 -18.54 -5.56
C VAL A 101 -4.23 -19.11 -5.44
N PHE A 102 -3.23 -18.26 -5.22
CA PHE A 102 -1.86 -18.71 -5.00
C PHE A 102 -1.74 -19.60 -3.75
N PHE A 103 -2.33 -19.21 -2.64
CA PHE A 103 -2.31 -20.04 -1.41
C PHE A 103 -3.04 -21.35 -1.59
N GLU A 104 -4.17 -21.37 -2.29
CA GLU A 104 -4.90 -22.59 -2.60
C GLU A 104 -4.06 -23.53 -3.47
N ALA A 105 -3.46 -23.01 -4.54
CA ALA A 105 -2.60 -23.78 -5.44
C ALA A 105 -1.35 -24.36 -4.75
N THR A 106 -0.84 -23.68 -3.71
CA THR A 106 0.38 -24.07 -2.99
C THR A 106 0.09 -24.80 -1.67
N SER A 107 -1.17 -25.04 -1.32
CA SER A 107 -1.59 -25.69 -0.08
C SER A 107 -1.02 -27.11 0.11
N GLY A 108 -0.71 -27.80 -0.99
CA GLY A 108 -0.07 -29.12 -0.99
C GLY A 108 1.45 -29.13 -0.78
N VAL A 109 2.10 -27.97 -0.68
CA VAL A 109 3.56 -27.88 -0.51
C VAL A 109 3.91 -27.77 0.98
N PRO A 110 4.58 -28.80 1.59
CA PRO A 110 4.86 -28.81 3.03
C PRO A 110 5.63 -27.59 3.55
N ALA A 111 6.47 -27.00 2.72
CA ALA A 111 7.26 -25.80 3.07
C ALA A 111 6.41 -24.52 3.20
N LEU A 112 5.19 -24.51 2.67
CA LEU A 112 4.31 -23.35 2.62
C LEU A 112 3.05 -23.50 3.50
N THR A 113 2.89 -24.64 4.16
CA THR A 113 1.70 -24.95 5.01
C THR A 113 1.54 -24.02 6.23
N GLY A 114 2.51 -23.19 6.55
CA GLY A 114 2.41 -22.19 7.63
C GLY A 114 1.99 -20.78 7.17
N LEU A 115 1.87 -20.57 5.86
CA LEU A 115 1.46 -19.28 5.31
C LEU A 115 -0.06 -19.19 5.28
N GLY A 116 -0.61 -18.14 5.87
CA GLY A 116 -2.05 -17.91 5.93
C GLY A 116 -2.39 -16.43 5.78
N MET A 117 -3.62 -16.17 5.33
CA MET A 117 -4.17 -14.82 5.31
C MET A 117 -4.69 -14.46 6.70
N PHE A 118 -3.92 -13.66 7.43
CA PHE A 118 -4.35 -13.15 8.73
C PHE A 118 -5.16 -11.86 8.51
N PRO A 119 -6.31 -11.68 9.21
CA PRO A 119 -7.12 -10.47 9.09
C PRO A 119 -6.35 -9.18 9.34
N GLY A 120 -5.39 -9.19 10.27
CA GLY A 120 -4.53 -8.05 10.55
C GLY A 120 -3.63 -7.66 9.37
N LEU A 121 -3.13 -8.63 8.60
CA LEU A 121 -2.35 -8.40 7.39
C LEU A 121 -3.21 -7.76 6.30
N LEU A 122 -4.42 -8.26 6.10
CA LEU A 122 -5.37 -7.71 5.12
C LEU A 122 -5.70 -6.24 5.44
N LEU A 123 -5.99 -5.94 6.70
CA LEU A 123 -6.23 -4.57 7.15
C LEU A 123 -4.99 -3.68 6.99
N GLY A 124 -3.80 -4.20 7.26
CA GLY A 124 -2.53 -3.48 7.06
C GLY A 124 -2.32 -3.11 5.58
N ILE A 125 -2.56 -4.05 4.67
CA ILE A 125 -2.45 -3.81 3.22
C ILE A 125 -3.51 -2.81 2.76
N ALA A 126 -4.77 -2.95 3.22
CA ALA A 126 -5.84 -1.99 2.92
C ALA A 126 -5.47 -0.57 3.38
N GLY A 127 -4.93 -0.43 4.60
CA GLY A 127 -4.43 0.84 5.13
C GLY A 127 -3.29 1.43 4.31
N THR A 128 -2.37 0.60 3.83
CA THR A 128 -1.25 1.01 2.97
C THR A 128 -1.76 1.53 1.63
N ILE A 129 -2.71 0.83 0.98
CA ILE A 129 -3.31 1.26 -0.28
C ILE A 129 -4.05 2.58 -0.10
N LEU A 130 -4.82 2.71 0.98
CA LEU A 130 -5.52 3.94 1.31
C LEU A 130 -4.54 5.10 1.51
N ALA A 131 -3.44 4.89 2.22
CA ALA A 131 -2.38 5.88 2.38
C ALA A 131 -1.77 6.31 1.03
N ILE A 132 -1.46 5.35 0.14
CA ILE A 132 -0.93 5.64 -1.20
C ILE A 132 -1.93 6.48 -1.99
N VAL A 133 -3.21 6.11 -2.03
CA VAL A 133 -4.26 6.85 -2.75
C VAL A 133 -4.40 8.27 -2.23
N VAL A 134 -4.47 8.45 -0.91
CA VAL A 134 -4.60 9.77 -0.28
C VAL A 134 -3.37 10.64 -0.56
N LEU A 135 -2.16 10.12 -0.37
CA LEU A 135 -0.92 10.85 -0.61
C LEU A 135 -0.77 11.26 -2.08
N SER A 136 -1.02 10.33 -3.00
CA SER A 136 -0.95 10.58 -4.44
C SER A 136 -1.99 11.61 -4.89
N SER A 137 -3.20 11.50 -4.37
CA SER A 137 -4.28 12.46 -4.63
C SER A 137 -3.93 13.86 -4.13
N LEU A 138 -3.43 13.99 -2.90
CA LEU A 138 -3.02 15.28 -2.34
C LEU A 138 -1.87 15.92 -3.12
N LEU A 139 -0.90 15.14 -3.58
CA LEU A 139 0.21 15.64 -4.39
C LEU A 139 -0.29 16.15 -5.75
N SER A 140 -1.23 15.45 -6.37
CA SER A 140 -1.83 15.82 -7.66
C SER A 140 -2.67 17.10 -7.55
N ILE A 141 -3.47 17.20 -6.49
CA ILE A 141 -4.40 18.32 -6.26
C ILE A 141 -3.68 19.66 -6.02
N ARG A 142 -2.53 19.66 -5.38
CA ARG A 142 -1.75 20.90 -5.18
C ARG A 142 -1.60 21.67 -6.48
N LYS A 143 -1.38 20.98 -7.60
CA LYS A 143 -1.22 21.62 -8.92
C LYS A 143 -2.52 22.20 -9.47
N VAL A 144 -3.67 21.56 -9.20
CA VAL A 144 -4.99 22.06 -9.62
C VAL A 144 -5.40 23.31 -8.84
N LEU A 145 -5.07 23.34 -7.55
CA LEU A 145 -5.41 24.48 -6.68
C LEU A 145 -4.62 25.74 -7.02
N PHE A 146 -3.36 25.59 -7.46
CA PHE A 146 -2.49 26.69 -7.84
C PHE A 146 -2.68 27.19 -9.30
N LEU A 147 -3.52 26.51 -10.10
CA LEU A 147 -3.84 26.98 -11.45
C LEU A 147 -4.84 28.12 -11.40
N GLU A 148 -4.39 29.31 -11.78
CA GLU A 148 -5.26 30.44 -12.04
C GLU A 148 -6.18 30.10 -13.24
N PRO A 149 -7.49 30.39 -13.14
CA PRO A 149 -8.45 30.11 -14.22
C PRO A 149 -8.09 30.79 -15.55
N ALA A 150 -7.30 31.83 -15.51
CA ALA A 150 -6.89 32.63 -16.68
C ALA A 150 -6.00 31.85 -17.67
N MET A 151 -5.30 30.79 -17.25
CA MET A 151 -4.40 30.02 -18.15
C MET A 151 -5.13 28.98 -19.01
N VAL A 152 -6.40 28.67 -18.72
CA VAL A 152 -7.18 27.65 -19.43
C VAL A 152 -7.82 28.19 -20.71
N PHE A 153 -7.86 29.52 -20.88
CA PHE A 153 -8.51 30.21 -22.00
C PHE A 153 -7.52 30.86 -23.01
N ARG A 154 -6.25 30.47 -22.97
CA ARG A 154 -5.24 30.93 -23.94
C ARG A 154 -4.94 29.86 -24.97
#